data_9e2d96f559c8d128f80d3096d8758b51
#
_entry.id   9e2d96f559c8d128f80d3096d8758b51
#
_cell.length_a   1.000
_cell.length_b   1.000
_cell.length_c   1.000
_cell.angle_alpha   90.00
_cell.angle_beta   90.00
_cell.angle_gamma   90.00
#
_symmetry.space_group_name_H-M   'P 1'
#
loop_
_entity.id
_entity.type
_entity.pdbx_description
1 polymer ?
#
loop_
_entity_poly.entity_id
_entity_poly.type
_entity_poly.pdbx_seq_one_letter_code
_entity_poly.pdbx_strand_id
1 'polypeptide(L)'
;TALHALSQTQLENILHLLQHGQLSIPQPQQRPPTLRPLLPAEHNTLNQLVTKLAAATGEPSKLIWQSMLELCGVKSGELIPATHFLPLSYWLQARQTLSAQSAPTLTSLQGALKQPLEAAEWQTIVDFASRSWQVTPRTTLSPAQILALLNKVFVLRVARAQETLAIPQEEPVARRTWSAKPWQLALGAVVLLLVLWLLL
;
A
#
# COMPACT_ATOMS: atom_id res chain seq x y z
N THR A 1 -17.38 -33.45 -1.02
CA THR A 1 -17.19 -34.84 -0.47
C THR A 1 -16.81 -34.89 1.00
N ALA A 2 -16.68 -33.78 1.70
CA ALA A 2 -16.27 -33.76 3.12
C ALA A 2 -17.44 -33.83 4.14
N LEU A 3 -18.67 -33.60 3.70
CA LEU A 3 -19.83 -33.58 4.59
C LEU A 3 -20.35 -34.98 5.04
N HIS A 4 -19.97 -36.03 4.31
CA HIS A 4 -20.37 -37.40 4.65
C HIS A 4 -19.55 -38.07 5.77
N ALA A 5 -18.51 -37.40 6.27
CA ALA A 5 -17.64 -37.94 7.33
C ALA A 5 -18.02 -37.45 8.73
N LEU A 6 -19.02 -36.60 8.88
CA LEU A 6 -19.43 -36.06 10.17
C LEU A 6 -20.48 -36.99 10.83
N SER A 7 -20.26 -37.34 12.10
CA SER A 7 -21.26 -38.07 12.88
C SER A 7 -22.45 -37.19 13.17
N GLN A 8 -23.62 -37.80 13.40
CA GLN A 8 -24.87 -37.08 13.70
C GLN A 8 -24.74 -36.15 14.91
N THR A 9 -24.00 -36.54 15.93
CA THR A 9 -23.68 -35.73 17.10
C THR A 9 -22.80 -34.52 16.78
N GLN A 10 -21.90 -34.62 15.80
CA GLN A 10 -21.07 -33.50 15.33
C GLN A 10 -21.90 -32.49 14.54
N LEU A 11 -22.87 -32.97 13.75
CA LEU A 11 -23.81 -32.12 13.01
C LEU A 11 -24.72 -31.33 13.95
N GLU A 12 -25.24 -31.97 14.99
CA GLU A 12 -26.06 -31.32 16.01
C GLU A 12 -25.29 -30.25 16.79
N ASN A 13 -24.05 -30.55 17.19
CA ASN A 13 -23.18 -29.57 17.83
C ASN A 13 -22.86 -28.37 16.91
N ILE A 14 -22.60 -28.58 15.62
CA ILE A 14 -22.38 -27.50 14.66
C ILE A 14 -23.64 -26.64 14.49
N LEU A 15 -24.81 -27.28 14.38
CA LEU A 15 -26.10 -26.58 14.31
C LEU A 15 -26.36 -25.73 15.57
N HIS A 16 -26.10 -26.28 16.76
CA HIS A 16 -26.23 -25.55 18.02
C HIS A 16 -25.28 -24.33 18.08
N LEU A 17 -24.02 -24.48 17.66
CA LEU A 17 -23.05 -23.40 17.61
C LEU A 17 -23.43 -22.33 16.58
N LEU A 18 -23.99 -22.71 15.42
CA LEU A 18 -24.50 -21.78 14.40
C LEU A 18 -25.72 -20.99 14.93
N GLN A 19 -26.66 -21.64 15.59
CA GLN A 19 -27.87 -21.01 16.16
C GLN A 19 -27.54 -20.00 17.26
N HIS A 20 -26.44 -20.22 18.00
CA HIS A 20 -26.03 -19.33 19.09
C HIS A 20 -24.97 -18.30 18.66
N GLY A 21 -24.64 -18.21 17.36
CA GLY A 21 -23.67 -17.24 16.83
C GLY A 21 -22.25 -17.43 17.38
N GLN A 22 -21.93 -18.58 17.95
CA GLN A 22 -20.64 -18.88 18.59
C GLN A 22 -19.61 -19.49 17.61
N LEU A 23 -20.00 -19.73 16.36
CA LEU A 23 -19.07 -20.16 15.31
C LEU A 23 -18.26 -18.96 14.81
N SER A 24 -17.16 -18.70 15.49
CA SER A 24 -16.09 -17.90 14.92
C SER A 24 -15.41 -18.74 13.85
N ILE A 25 -15.77 -18.53 12.57
CA ILE A 25 -15.02 -19.12 11.46
C ILE A 25 -13.62 -18.51 11.53
N PRO A 26 -12.54 -19.32 11.72
CA PRO A 26 -11.20 -18.79 11.68
C PRO A 26 -11.00 -18.15 10.29
N GLN A 27 -10.97 -16.84 10.23
CA GLN A 27 -10.60 -16.17 8.99
C GLN A 27 -9.17 -16.62 8.69
N PRO A 28 -8.87 -17.05 7.43
CA PRO A 28 -7.52 -17.35 7.06
C PRO A 28 -6.69 -16.11 7.40
N GLN A 29 -5.72 -16.28 8.30
CA GLN A 29 -4.78 -15.21 8.65
C GLN A 29 -4.10 -14.79 7.36
N GLN A 30 -4.58 -13.72 6.75
CA GLN A 30 -3.90 -13.09 5.64
C GLN A 30 -2.57 -12.58 6.22
N ARG A 31 -1.49 -13.26 5.86
CA ARG A 31 -0.15 -12.76 6.17
C ARG A 31 -0.08 -11.31 5.68
N PRO A 32 0.36 -10.37 6.53
CA PRO A 32 0.54 -8.98 6.08
C PRO A 32 1.28 -8.98 4.75
N PRO A 33 0.84 -8.22 3.74
CA PRO A 33 1.46 -8.20 2.42
C PRO A 33 2.96 -7.86 2.46
N THR A 34 3.43 -7.23 3.54
CA THR A 34 4.84 -6.92 3.81
C THR A 34 5.74 -8.15 4.00
N LEU A 35 5.20 -9.30 4.38
CA LEU A 35 5.96 -10.47 4.76
C LEU A 35 5.96 -11.59 3.70
N ARG A 36 5.20 -11.44 2.62
CA ARG A 36 5.21 -12.44 1.54
C ARG A 36 6.16 -12.05 0.41
N PRO A 37 6.84 -13.02 -0.23
CA PRO A 37 7.55 -12.79 -1.47
C PRO A 37 6.58 -12.57 -2.64
N LEU A 38 7.11 -12.13 -3.78
CA LEU A 38 6.36 -12.08 -5.03
C LEU A 38 5.76 -13.45 -5.38
N LEU A 39 4.52 -13.45 -5.83
CA LEU A 39 3.89 -14.63 -6.41
C LEU A 39 4.48 -14.92 -7.81
N PRO A 40 4.43 -16.18 -8.29
CA PRO A 40 4.88 -16.50 -9.64
C PRO A 40 4.21 -15.64 -10.73
N ALA A 41 2.93 -15.32 -10.60
CA ALA A 41 2.21 -14.44 -11.52
C ALA A 41 2.74 -13.00 -11.51
N GLU A 42 3.04 -12.47 -10.33
CA GLU A 42 3.64 -11.13 -10.16
C GLU A 42 5.04 -11.08 -10.77
N HIS A 43 5.86 -12.10 -10.52
CA HIS A 43 7.19 -12.23 -11.11
C HIS A 43 7.12 -12.32 -12.66
N ASN A 44 6.19 -13.10 -13.20
CA ASN A 44 5.97 -13.19 -14.64
C ASN A 44 5.57 -11.85 -15.25
N THR A 45 4.73 -11.08 -14.57
CA THR A 45 4.34 -9.72 -15.00
C THR A 45 5.55 -8.79 -15.04
N LEU A 46 6.40 -8.81 -14.02
CA LEU A 46 7.64 -8.02 -14.01
C LEU A 46 8.58 -8.46 -15.15
N ASN A 47 8.72 -9.76 -15.38
CA ASN A 47 9.52 -10.31 -16.48
C ASN A 47 9.06 -9.79 -17.86
N GLN A 48 7.74 -9.75 -18.08
CA GLN A 48 7.18 -9.21 -19.33
C GLN A 48 7.48 -7.71 -19.47
N LEU A 49 7.38 -6.93 -18.39
CA LEU A 49 7.71 -5.50 -18.40
C LEU A 49 9.21 -5.26 -18.63
N VAL A 50 10.07 -6.07 -18.01
CA VAL A 50 11.53 -6.02 -18.24
C VAL A 50 11.86 -6.35 -19.68
N THR A 51 11.25 -7.37 -20.27
CA THR A 51 11.45 -7.74 -21.68
C THR A 51 11.03 -6.62 -22.62
N LYS A 52 9.88 -5.98 -22.36
CA LYS A 52 9.41 -4.83 -23.14
C LYS A 52 10.34 -3.64 -23.03
N LEU A 53 10.82 -3.34 -21.82
CA LEU A 53 11.78 -2.25 -21.61
C LEU A 53 13.11 -2.53 -22.28
N ALA A 54 13.64 -3.76 -22.16
CA ALA A 54 14.87 -4.18 -22.84
C ALA A 54 14.78 -4.02 -24.35
N ALA A 55 13.65 -4.43 -24.95
CA ALA A 55 13.40 -4.25 -26.38
C ALA A 55 13.30 -2.77 -26.79
N ALA A 56 12.73 -1.92 -25.94
CA ALA A 56 12.59 -0.49 -26.22
C ALA A 56 13.89 0.31 -26.07
N THR A 57 14.75 -0.08 -25.12
CA THR A 57 15.97 0.67 -24.77
C THR A 57 17.27 0.06 -25.32
N GLY A 58 17.23 -1.23 -25.72
CA GLY A 58 18.43 -1.99 -26.06
C GLY A 58 19.24 -2.45 -24.84
N GLU A 59 18.79 -2.17 -23.63
CA GLU A 59 19.48 -2.55 -22.40
C GLU A 59 19.26 -4.04 -22.09
N PRO A 60 20.30 -4.80 -21.68
CA PRO A 60 20.15 -6.19 -21.32
C PRO A 60 19.18 -6.38 -20.14
N SER A 61 18.25 -7.31 -20.25
CA SER A 61 17.27 -7.63 -19.17
C SER A 61 17.94 -7.90 -17.83
N LYS A 62 19.14 -8.49 -17.83
CA LYS A 62 19.93 -8.74 -16.62
C LYS A 62 20.26 -7.46 -15.85
N LEU A 63 20.65 -6.40 -16.56
CA LEU A 63 20.98 -5.11 -15.93
C LEU A 63 19.72 -4.43 -15.39
N ILE A 64 18.60 -4.54 -16.10
CA ILE A 64 17.31 -4.03 -15.59
C ILE A 64 16.92 -4.73 -14.30
N TRP A 65 17.03 -6.07 -14.25
CA TRP A 65 16.77 -6.85 -13.04
C TRP A 65 17.71 -6.47 -11.91
N GLN A 66 19.00 -6.29 -12.18
CA GLN A 66 19.97 -5.85 -11.20
C GLN A 66 19.60 -4.48 -10.61
N SER A 67 19.24 -3.50 -11.45
CA SER A 67 18.77 -2.19 -10.99
C SER A 67 17.52 -2.28 -10.13
N MET A 68 16.60 -3.21 -10.44
CA MET A 68 15.40 -3.45 -9.62
C MET A 68 15.75 -4.03 -8.25
N LEU A 69 16.68 -4.99 -8.17
CA LEU A 69 17.14 -5.58 -6.91
C LEU A 69 17.83 -4.52 -6.04
N GLU A 70 18.72 -3.74 -6.62
CA GLU A 70 19.40 -2.63 -5.95
C GLU A 70 18.40 -1.60 -5.42
N LEU A 71 17.39 -1.26 -6.22
CA LEU A 71 16.34 -0.32 -5.85
C LEU A 71 15.50 -0.82 -4.67
N CYS A 72 15.26 -2.13 -4.60
CA CYS A 72 14.55 -2.79 -3.49
C CYS A 72 15.43 -3.00 -2.25
N GLY A 73 16.76 -2.78 -2.34
CA GLY A 73 17.69 -3.11 -1.28
C GLY A 73 17.87 -4.61 -1.03
N VAL A 74 17.55 -5.45 -2.05
CA VAL A 74 17.54 -6.90 -1.98
C VAL A 74 18.81 -7.45 -2.66
N LYS A 75 19.52 -8.36 -2.00
CA LYS A 75 20.71 -8.99 -2.57
C LYS A 75 20.33 -9.99 -3.67
N SER A 76 21.28 -10.23 -4.58
CA SER A 76 21.10 -11.26 -5.60
C SER A 76 20.85 -12.63 -4.98
N GLY A 77 19.72 -13.24 -5.34
CA GLY A 77 19.25 -14.53 -4.78
C GLY A 77 18.24 -14.41 -3.64
N GLU A 78 18.01 -13.22 -3.12
CA GLU A 78 16.93 -12.96 -2.17
C GLU A 78 15.60 -12.71 -2.89
N LEU A 79 14.49 -12.96 -2.20
CA LEU A 79 13.16 -12.78 -2.76
C LEU A 79 12.68 -11.34 -2.59
N ILE A 80 12.17 -10.75 -3.67
CA ILE A 80 11.58 -9.40 -3.64
C ILE A 80 10.28 -9.45 -2.83
N PRO A 81 10.09 -8.55 -1.85
CA PRO A 81 8.84 -8.46 -1.11
C PRO A 81 7.67 -8.07 -2.03
N ALA A 82 6.49 -8.63 -1.78
CA ALA A 82 5.29 -8.34 -2.57
C ALA A 82 4.86 -6.88 -2.55
N THR A 83 5.19 -6.14 -1.49
CA THR A 83 4.94 -4.69 -1.39
C THR A 83 5.64 -3.89 -2.47
N HIS A 84 6.73 -4.41 -3.03
CA HIS A 84 7.47 -3.74 -4.11
C HIS A 84 6.90 -4.02 -5.50
N PHE A 85 5.95 -4.95 -5.66
CA PHE A 85 5.41 -5.33 -6.97
C PHE A 85 4.81 -4.15 -7.74
N LEU A 86 3.85 -3.43 -7.14
CA LEU A 86 3.21 -2.28 -7.79
C LEU A 86 4.19 -1.14 -8.06
N PRO A 87 5.01 -0.69 -7.07
CA PRO A 87 6.03 0.32 -7.33
C PRO A 87 7.01 -0.05 -8.45
N LEU A 88 7.49 -1.30 -8.50
CA LEU A 88 8.37 -1.79 -9.58
C LEU A 88 7.67 -1.80 -10.94
N SER A 89 6.43 -2.26 -10.98
CA SER A 89 5.64 -2.28 -12.22
C SER A 89 5.46 -0.87 -12.79
N TYR A 90 5.16 0.10 -11.93
CA TYR A 90 5.01 1.50 -12.34
C TYR A 90 6.34 2.14 -12.75
N TRP A 91 7.42 1.81 -12.05
CA TRP A 91 8.77 2.25 -12.40
C TRP A 91 9.19 1.76 -13.79
N LEU A 92 8.99 0.47 -14.11
CA LEU A 92 9.28 -0.11 -15.41
C LEU A 92 8.46 0.55 -16.54
N GLN A 93 7.16 0.72 -16.32
CA GLN A 93 6.26 1.35 -17.30
C GLN A 93 6.60 2.81 -17.54
N ALA A 94 6.87 3.58 -16.49
CA ALA A 94 7.26 4.98 -16.62
C ALA A 94 8.61 5.10 -17.36
N ARG A 95 9.58 4.24 -17.03
CA ARG A 95 10.88 4.20 -17.73
C ARG A 95 10.70 3.90 -19.21
N GLN A 96 9.84 2.92 -19.57
CA GLN A 96 9.53 2.60 -20.97
C GLN A 96 8.88 3.79 -21.68
N THR A 97 7.89 4.45 -21.07
CA THR A 97 7.20 5.60 -21.65
C THR A 97 8.15 6.77 -21.89
N LEU A 98 9.04 7.05 -20.93
CA LEU A 98 10.01 8.14 -21.04
C LEU A 98 11.13 7.84 -22.04
N SER A 99 11.55 6.58 -22.17
CA SER A 99 12.57 6.18 -23.15
C SER A 99 12.10 6.34 -24.61
N ALA A 100 10.79 6.33 -24.85
CA ALA A 100 10.20 6.56 -26.17
C ALA A 100 10.12 8.05 -26.55
N GLN A 101 10.39 8.98 -25.61
CA GLN A 101 10.31 10.41 -25.85
C GLN A 101 11.68 10.96 -26.26
N SER A 102 11.70 11.81 -27.29
CA SER A 102 12.94 12.45 -27.77
C SER A 102 13.48 13.52 -26.82
N ALA A 103 12.60 14.18 -26.05
CA ALA A 103 12.94 15.26 -25.14
C ALA A 103 12.13 15.16 -23.83
N PRO A 104 12.39 14.16 -22.98
CA PRO A 104 11.67 13.98 -21.73
C PRO A 104 12.00 15.11 -20.74
N THR A 105 10.98 15.58 -20.00
CA THR A 105 11.07 16.65 -19.01
C THR A 105 10.47 16.18 -17.68
N LEU A 106 10.60 16.98 -16.62
CA LEU A 106 9.88 16.69 -15.34
C LEU A 106 8.36 16.65 -15.53
N THR A 107 7.81 17.50 -16.40
CA THR A 107 6.37 17.48 -16.71
C THR A 107 5.98 16.18 -17.41
N SER A 108 6.81 15.69 -18.35
CA SER A 108 6.55 14.41 -19.01
C SER A 108 6.76 13.21 -18.09
N LEU A 109 7.67 13.31 -17.10
CA LEU A 109 7.80 12.32 -16.03
C LEU A 109 6.47 12.18 -15.26
N GLN A 110 5.88 13.30 -14.83
CA GLN A 110 4.60 13.28 -14.13
C GLN A 110 3.49 12.60 -14.95
N GLY A 111 3.42 12.90 -16.23
CA GLY A 111 2.45 12.27 -17.16
C GLY A 111 2.72 10.80 -17.46
N ALA A 112 3.97 10.33 -17.33
CA ALA A 112 4.33 8.93 -17.55
C ALA A 112 4.00 8.02 -16.36
N LEU A 113 3.79 8.59 -15.17
CA LEU A 113 3.47 7.83 -13.98
C LEU A 113 2.01 7.37 -14.01
N LYS A 114 1.78 6.07 -13.87
CA LYS A 114 0.43 5.46 -13.77
C LYS A 114 -0.38 6.03 -12.60
N GLN A 115 0.29 6.33 -11.52
CA GLN A 115 -0.31 6.96 -10.36
C GLN A 115 0.29 8.37 -10.23
N PRO A 116 -0.52 9.43 -10.31
CA PRO A 116 -0.02 10.80 -10.18
C PRO A 116 0.71 11.01 -8.86
N LEU A 117 1.69 11.91 -8.86
CA LEU A 117 2.34 12.37 -7.63
C LEU A 117 1.42 13.34 -6.90
N GLU A 118 1.37 13.23 -5.60
CA GLU A 118 0.74 14.27 -4.76
C GLU A 118 1.58 15.56 -4.78
N ALA A 119 0.97 16.67 -4.41
CA ALA A 119 1.63 17.98 -4.43
C ALA A 119 2.96 17.98 -3.63
N ALA A 120 2.98 17.35 -2.46
CA ALA A 120 4.17 17.24 -1.62
C ALA A 120 5.25 16.34 -2.26
N GLU A 121 4.86 15.20 -2.85
CA GLU A 121 5.77 14.32 -3.56
C GLU A 121 6.36 15.02 -4.79
N TRP A 122 5.51 15.71 -5.55
CA TRP A 122 5.93 16.50 -6.71
C TRP A 122 6.96 17.57 -6.33
N GLN A 123 6.68 18.33 -5.28
CA GLN A 123 7.61 19.34 -4.78
C GLN A 123 8.96 18.71 -4.40
N THR A 124 8.93 17.56 -3.73
CA THR A 124 10.16 16.82 -3.36
C THR A 124 10.98 16.43 -4.59
N ILE A 125 10.32 16.00 -5.68
CA ILE A 125 10.98 15.65 -6.93
C ILE A 125 11.56 16.88 -7.63
N VAL A 126 10.81 17.98 -7.70
CA VAL A 126 11.28 19.25 -8.30
C VAL A 126 12.47 19.79 -7.52
N ASP A 127 12.39 19.83 -6.20
CA ASP A 127 13.48 20.28 -5.33
C ASP A 127 14.73 19.41 -5.47
N PHE A 128 14.57 18.09 -5.56
CA PHE A 128 15.68 17.18 -5.80
C PHE A 128 16.34 17.45 -7.15
N ALA A 129 15.55 17.59 -8.22
CA ALA A 129 16.07 17.88 -9.56
C ALA A 129 16.78 19.24 -9.63
N SER A 130 16.20 20.26 -9.01
CA SER A 130 16.76 21.60 -8.96
C SER A 130 18.09 21.63 -8.20
N ARG A 131 18.16 20.99 -7.02
CA ARG A 131 19.38 20.95 -6.19
C ARG A 131 20.50 20.13 -6.84
N SER A 132 20.14 19.00 -7.49
CA SER A 132 21.14 18.09 -8.04
C SER A 132 21.71 18.55 -9.38
N TRP A 133 20.89 19.18 -10.23
CA TRP A 133 21.25 19.48 -11.62
C TRP A 133 20.82 20.87 -12.09
N GLN A 134 20.22 21.69 -11.23
CA GLN A 134 19.74 23.05 -11.57
C GLN A 134 18.73 23.04 -12.73
N VAL A 135 17.97 21.98 -12.90
CA VAL A 135 16.96 21.83 -13.96
C VAL A 135 15.60 22.40 -13.52
N THR A 136 14.88 22.94 -14.49
CA THR A 136 13.49 23.41 -14.33
C THR A 136 12.51 22.33 -14.81
N PRO A 137 11.20 22.42 -14.49
CA PRO A 137 10.21 21.46 -14.95
C PRO A 137 10.13 21.24 -16.47
N ARG A 138 10.59 22.19 -17.26
CA ARG A 138 10.59 22.16 -18.74
C ARG A 138 11.96 21.82 -19.36
N THR A 139 12.98 21.68 -18.54
CA THR A 139 14.33 21.31 -19.03
C THR A 139 14.33 19.86 -19.49
N THR A 140 14.93 19.60 -20.66
CA THR A 140 15.13 18.22 -21.15
C THR A 140 16.07 17.47 -20.22
N LEU A 141 15.67 16.27 -19.84
CA LEU A 141 16.39 15.40 -18.92
C LEU A 141 17.21 14.37 -19.69
N SER A 142 18.42 14.10 -19.21
CA SER A 142 19.21 12.97 -19.69
C SER A 142 18.65 11.64 -19.19
N PRO A 143 18.97 10.51 -19.85
CA PRO A 143 18.54 9.18 -19.39
C PRO A 143 18.97 8.86 -17.95
N ALA A 144 20.15 9.30 -17.53
CA ALA A 144 20.64 9.13 -16.16
C ALA A 144 19.82 9.94 -15.15
N GLN A 145 19.46 11.18 -15.49
CA GLN A 145 18.60 12.02 -14.64
C GLN A 145 17.19 11.42 -14.51
N ILE A 146 16.62 10.91 -15.61
CA ILE A 146 15.32 10.22 -15.58
C ILE A 146 15.37 9.03 -14.66
N LEU A 147 16.41 8.19 -14.77
CA LEU A 147 16.57 7.02 -13.91
C LEU A 147 16.65 7.41 -12.43
N ALA A 148 17.46 8.42 -12.10
CA ALA A 148 17.61 8.91 -10.73
C ALA A 148 16.28 9.47 -10.17
N LEU A 149 15.50 10.18 -11.00
CA LEU A 149 14.17 10.69 -10.60
C LEU A 149 13.17 9.57 -10.40
N LEU A 150 13.12 8.58 -11.29
CA LEU A 150 12.27 7.41 -11.14
C LEU A 150 12.63 6.59 -9.89
N ASN A 151 13.92 6.47 -9.59
CA ASN A 151 14.39 5.81 -8.36
C ASN A 151 13.91 6.59 -7.11
N LYS A 152 13.97 7.93 -7.16
CA LYS A 152 13.45 8.75 -6.06
C LYS A 152 11.94 8.60 -5.89
N VAL A 153 11.16 8.58 -6.98
CA VAL A 153 9.73 8.31 -6.97
C VAL A 153 9.44 6.94 -6.35
N PHE A 154 10.19 5.90 -6.75
CA PHE A 154 10.04 4.57 -6.18
C PHE A 154 10.21 4.57 -4.66
N VAL A 155 11.28 5.17 -4.15
CA VAL A 155 11.56 5.25 -2.71
C VAL A 155 10.42 5.95 -1.97
N LEU A 156 9.90 7.07 -2.50
CA LEU A 156 8.75 7.77 -1.92
C LEU A 156 7.51 6.88 -1.87
N ARG A 157 7.25 6.11 -2.91
CA ARG A 157 6.09 5.18 -2.99
C ARG A 157 6.20 4.01 -2.00
N VAL A 158 7.38 3.45 -1.87
CA VAL A 158 7.63 2.36 -0.91
C VAL A 158 7.49 2.86 0.53
N ALA A 159 8.07 4.02 0.84
CA ALA A 159 7.94 4.64 2.17
C ALA A 159 6.47 4.88 2.54
N ARG A 160 5.69 5.46 1.63
CA ARG A 160 4.26 5.69 1.81
C ARG A 160 3.46 4.40 2.01
N ALA A 161 3.76 3.37 1.22
CA ALA A 161 3.11 2.06 1.38
C ALA A 161 3.41 1.45 2.76
N GLN A 162 4.62 1.64 3.28
CA GLN A 162 4.99 1.20 4.62
C GLN A 162 4.29 2.00 5.73
N GLU A 163 4.17 3.32 5.58
CA GLU A 163 3.42 4.18 6.51
C GLU A 163 1.95 3.79 6.58
N THR A 164 1.31 3.52 5.43
CA THR A 164 -0.09 3.09 5.37
C THR A 164 -0.30 1.75 6.08
N LEU A 165 0.68 0.86 6.05
CA LEU A 165 0.64 -0.44 6.75
C LEU A 165 1.00 -0.33 8.23
N ALA A 166 1.77 0.70 8.62
CA ALA A 166 2.19 0.94 9.99
C ALA A 166 1.15 1.71 10.82
N ILE A 167 0.16 2.34 10.18
CA ILE A 167 -0.99 2.89 10.90
C ILE A 167 -1.71 1.70 11.50
N PRO A 168 -1.74 1.55 12.85
CA PRO A 168 -2.53 0.51 13.48
C PRO A 168 -3.95 0.67 12.91
N GLN A 169 -4.51 -0.40 12.36
CA GLN A 169 -5.96 -0.41 12.14
C GLN A 169 -6.52 -0.09 13.52
N GLU A 170 -7.11 1.09 13.66
CA GLU A 170 -7.90 1.41 14.84
C GLU A 170 -8.78 0.20 15.05
N GLU A 171 -8.55 -0.48 16.17
CA GLU A 171 -9.45 -1.55 16.59
C GLU A 171 -10.87 -1.03 16.39
N PRO A 172 -11.77 -1.82 15.78
CA PRO A 172 -13.13 -1.38 15.54
C PRO A 172 -13.61 -0.77 16.83
N VAL A 173 -13.86 0.52 16.81
CA VAL A 173 -14.28 1.34 17.95
C VAL A 173 -15.23 0.49 18.75
N ALA A 174 -14.72 -0.12 19.83
CA ALA A 174 -15.52 -0.89 20.76
C ALA A 174 -16.69 0.04 21.05
N ARG A 175 -17.89 -0.36 20.63
CA ARG A 175 -19.11 0.42 20.80
C ARG A 175 -19.03 0.98 22.19
N ARG A 176 -18.80 2.28 22.26
CA ARG A 176 -18.73 3.01 23.51
C ARG A 176 -20.09 2.76 24.16
N THR A 177 -20.19 1.65 24.87
CA THR A 177 -21.31 1.43 25.76
C THR A 177 -21.22 2.61 26.69
N TRP A 178 -22.12 3.54 26.55
CA TRP A 178 -22.34 4.61 27.49
C TRP A 178 -22.72 3.93 28.81
N SER A 179 -21.71 3.49 29.52
CA SER A 179 -21.80 3.18 30.94
C SER A 179 -21.92 4.54 31.61
N ALA A 180 -23.09 5.12 31.53
CA ALA A 180 -23.45 6.23 32.38
C ALA A 180 -23.30 5.71 33.80
N LYS A 181 -22.23 6.16 34.48
CA LYS A 181 -21.99 5.78 35.87
C LYS A 181 -23.27 6.10 36.65
N PRO A 182 -23.86 5.17 37.43
CA PRO A 182 -25.16 5.34 38.02
C PRO A 182 -25.26 6.60 38.90
N TRP A 183 -24.15 7.11 39.40
CA TRP A 183 -24.10 8.36 40.17
C TRP A 183 -24.38 9.63 39.32
N GLN A 184 -24.11 9.62 38.03
CA GLN A 184 -24.41 10.76 37.13
C GLN A 184 -25.92 10.86 36.86
N LEU A 185 -26.62 9.75 36.81
CA LEU A 185 -28.08 9.72 36.71
C LEU A 185 -28.74 10.17 38.04
N ALA A 186 -28.15 9.82 39.19
CA ALA A 186 -28.62 10.28 40.48
C ALA A 186 -28.45 11.80 40.65
N LEU A 187 -27.32 12.39 40.20
CA LEU A 187 -27.08 13.83 40.22
C LEU A 187 -28.08 14.59 39.35
N GLY A 188 -28.38 14.07 38.15
CA GLY A 188 -29.37 14.65 37.23
C GLY A 188 -30.79 14.65 37.84
N ALA A 189 -31.18 13.59 38.53
CA ALA A 189 -32.48 13.49 39.20
C ALA A 189 -32.60 14.50 40.37
N VAL A 190 -31.55 14.65 41.18
CA VAL A 190 -31.53 15.62 42.29
C VAL A 190 -31.63 17.08 41.77
N VAL A 191 -30.93 17.43 40.71
CA VAL A 191 -31.01 18.77 40.11
C VAL A 191 -32.43 19.03 39.57
N LEU A 192 -33.05 18.02 38.93
CA LEU A 192 -34.41 18.15 38.40
C LEU A 192 -35.44 18.34 39.49
N LEU A 193 -35.33 17.63 40.63
CA LEU A 193 -36.17 17.80 41.81
C LEU A 193 -36.00 19.17 42.48
N LEU A 194 -34.78 19.69 42.55
CA LEU A 194 -34.50 21.03 43.08
C LEU A 194 -35.11 22.13 42.20
N VAL A 195 -35.02 22.01 40.88
CA VAL A 195 -35.64 22.96 39.93
C VAL A 195 -37.18 22.93 40.07
N LEU A 196 -37.76 21.74 40.18
CA LEU A 196 -39.20 21.60 40.34
C LEU A 196 -39.70 22.19 41.67
N TRP A 197 -38.92 22.04 42.77
CA TRP A 197 -39.23 22.62 44.07
C TRP A 197 -39.12 24.14 44.11
N LEU A 198 -38.26 24.73 43.23
CA LEU A 198 -38.08 26.19 43.13
C LEU A 198 -39.19 26.84 42.29
N LEU A 199 -39.88 26.09 41.44
CA LEU A 199 -40.94 26.53 40.54
C LEU A 199 -42.37 26.37 41.10
N LEU A 200 -42.53 25.63 42.23
CA LEU A 200 -43.79 25.43 42.93
C LEU A 200 -43.85 26.32 44.19
#